data_baff076db15fc7ee94849e7b7c4576e9
#
_entry.id   baff076db15fc7ee94849e7b7c4576e9
#
_cell.length_a   1.000
_cell.length_b   1.000
_cell.length_c   1.000
_cell.angle_alpha   90.00
_cell.angle_beta   90.00
_cell.angle_gamma   90.00
#
_symmetry.space_group_name_H-M   'P 1'
#
loop_
_entity.id
_entity.type
_entity.pdbx_description
1 polymer ?
#
loop_
_entity_poly.entity_id
_entity_poly.type
_entity_poly.pdbx_seq_one_letter_code
_entity_poly.pdbx_strand_id
1 'polypeptide(L)'
;MIIAVCDPKGIAIEAIKTILYHDKGLSDRISRIYEFWNMEQLLDASRDSSFDCIVFPNYCNSHNSVVCSLSCGYNRFPLVEHDPRYTLIVRDILYWETARSLWTQYLKAIPGKEEKVKRAIRGILADYEKEERDIIYLESKNHCVLVHLDGIRQTPEGSPSFYATLDEAEHEFASSAFLRIHKSYLINGDHILQMSNYKVLLDTGMTL
;
A
#
# COMPACT_ATOMS: atom_id res chain seq x y z
N MET A 1 25.02 -12.54 -2.87
CA MET A 1 24.28 -11.33 -3.26
C MET A 1 24.10 -10.40 -2.07
N ILE A 2 24.38 -9.13 -2.21
CA ILE A 2 24.18 -8.08 -1.20
C ILE A 2 22.91 -7.32 -1.57
N ILE A 3 21.97 -7.22 -0.61
CA ILE A 3 20.67 -6.56 -0.83
C ILE A 3 20.60 -5.29 0.01
N ALA A 4 20.11 -4.20 -0.58
CA ALA A 4 19.68 -3.01 0.13
C ALA A 4 18.14 -2.95 0.13
N VAL A 5 17.54 -2.77 1.29
CA VAL A 5 16.08 -2.62 1.43
C VAL A 5 15.80 -1.29 2.10
N CYS A 6 15.08 -0.41 1.41
CA CYS A 6 14.60 0.84 1.98
C CYS A 6 13.10 0.72 2.25
N ASP A 7 12.69 0.85 3.50
CA ASP A 7 11.27 0.95 3.85
C ASP A 7 11.07 1.71 5.17
N PRO A 8 10.59 2.96 5.13
CA PRO A 8 10.32 3.76 6.33
C PRO A 8 9.32 3.14 7.30
N LYS A 9 8.52 2.17 6.86
CA LYS A 9 7.53 1.46 7.69
C LYS A 9 8.02 0.11 8.19
N GLY A 10 9.18 -0.36 7.72
CA GLY A 10 9.77 -1.63 8.10
C GLY A 10 9.05 -2.89 7.57
N ILE A 11 7.94 -2.74 6.85
CA ILE A 11 7.12 -3.87 6.37
C ILE A 11 7.91 -4.72 5.38
N ALA A 12 8.59 -4.07 4.42
CA ALA A 12 9.41 -4.75 3.43
C ALA A 12 10.61 -5.46 4.06
N ILE A 13 11.24 -4.81 5.02
CA ILE A 13 12.40 -5.34 5.75
C ILE A 13 12.00 -6.64 6.47
N GLU A 14 10.93 -6.61 7.25
CA GLU A 14 10.45 -7.78 7.99
C GLU A 14 9.94 -8.90 7.08
N ALA A 15 9.26 -8.56 5.98
CA ALA A 15 8.82 -9.56 5.00
C ALA A 15 10.00 -10.29 4.36
N ILE A 16 11.05 -9.57 3.95
CA ILE A 16 12.26 -10.16 3.37
C ILE A 16 12.98 -11.05 4.38
N LYS A 17 13.13 -10.59 5.62
CA LYS A 17 13.73 -11.40 6.70
C LYS A 17 12.95 -12.70 6.92
N THR A 18 11.64 -12.62 6.96
CA THR A 18 10.77 -13.79 7.14
C THR A 18 10.92 -14.79 5.99
N ILE A 19 10.97 -14.31 4.74
CA ILE A 19 11.19 -15.17 3.56
C ILE A 19 12.53 -15.89 3.68
N LEU A 20 13.60 -15.17 4.02
CA LEU A 20 14.94 -15.75 4.12
C LEU A 20 15.08 -16.73 5.30
N TYR A 21 14.31 -16.53 6.35
CA TYR A 21 14.25 -17.47 7.45
C TYR A 21 13.63 -18.83 7.03
N HIS A 22 12.61 -18.78 6.15
CA HIS A 22 11.90 -19.98 5.69
C HIS A 22 12.48 -20.61 4.43
N ASP A 23 13.16 -19.85 3.57
CA ASP A 23 13.78 -20.32 2.33
C ASP A 23 15.31 -20.37 2.44
N LYS A 24 15.83 -21.52 2.86
CA LYS A 24 17.29 -21.74 2.99
C LYS A 24 18.03 -21.57 1.67
N GLY A 25 17.40 -21.97 0.55
CA GLY A 25 18.02 -21.87 -0.78
C GLY A 25 18.25 -20.40 -1.20
N LEU A 26 17.35 -19.49 -0.83
CA LEU A 26 17.55 -18.05 -0.99
C LEU A 26 18.53 -17.50 0.05
N SER A 27 18.41 -17.91 1.30
CA SER A 27 19.29 -17.47 2.38
C SER A 27 20.76 -17.74 2.09
N ASP A 28 21.10 -18.91 1.55
CA ASP A 28 22.47 -19.30 1.21
C ASP A 28 23.07 -18.46 0.06
N ARG A 29 22.23 -17.86 -0.78
CA ARG A 29 22.66 -17.01 -1.91
C ARG A 29 22.79 -15.54 -1.53
N ILE A 30 22.23 -15.12 -0.39
CA ILE A 30 22.22 -13.75 0.09
C ILE A 30 23.23 -13.63 1.22
N SER A 31 24.34 -12.91 0.97
CA SER A 31 25.42 -12.76 1.92
C SER A 31 25.15 -11.69 2.97
N ARG A 32 24.37 -10.66 2.61
CA ARG A 32 24.08 -9.55 3.52
C ARG A 32 22.84 -8.76 3.09
N ILE A 33 22.10 -8.24 4.10
CA ILE A 33 21.00 -7.28 3.93
C ILE A 33 21.41 -5.99 4.64
N TYR A 34 21.24 -4.87 3.92
CA TYR A 34 21.34 -3.53 4.47
C TYR A 34 19.94 -2.92 4.56
N GLU A 35 19.62 -2.36 5.70
CA GLU A 35 18.32 -1.82 6.04
C GLU A 35 18.39 -0.30 6.09
N PHE A 36 17.49 0.37 5.36
CA PHE A 36 17.39 1.81 5.30
C PHE A 36 15.97 2.26 5.63
N TRP A 37 15.85 3.23 6.49
CA TRP A 37 14.57 3.74 6.97
C TRP A 37 14.10 4.99 6.21
N ASN A 38 14.94 5.53 5.33
CA ASN A 38 14.58 6.61 4.42
C ASN A 38 15.46 6.57 3.16
N MET A 39 15.00 7.26 2.11
CA MET A 39 15.68 7.27 0.81
C MET A 39 17.02 8.01 0.83
N GLU A 40 17.18 9.02 1.68
CA GLU A 40 18.43 9.78 1.80
C GLU A 40 19.57 8.87 2.27
N GLN A 41 19.33 8.08 3.31
CA GLN A 41 20.30 7.09 3.80
C GLN A 41 20.67 6.05 2.73
N LEU A 42 19.70 5.57 1.96
CA LEU A 42 19.97 4.63 0.86
C LEU A 42 20.79 5.28 -0.23
N LEU A 43 20.46 6.49 -0.65
CA LEU A 43 21.17 7.23 -1.69
C LEU A 43 22.59 7.55 -1.28
N ASP A 44 22.81 7.98 -0.05
CA ASP A 44 24.17 8.24 0.48
C ASP A 44 24.99 6.96 0.55
N ALA A 45 24.43 5.88 1.08
CA ALA A 45 25.13 4.60 1.14
C ALA A 45 25.44 4.02 -0.25
N SER A 46 24.61 4.28 -1.25
CA SER A 46 24.82 3.81 -2.62
C SER A 46 25.96 4.52 -3.37
N ARG A 47 26.45 5.66 -2.85
CA ARG A 47 27.65 6.35 -3.40
C ARG A 47 28.94 5.63 -3.05
N ASP A 48 29.00 5.04 -1.85
CA ASP A 48 30.20 4.43 -1.32
C ASP A 48 30.16 2.89 -1.35
N SER A 49 28.97 2.31 -1.47
CA SER A 49 28.74 0.87 -1.44
C SER A 49 27.97 0.40 -2.68
N SER A 50 28.42 -0.70 -3.27
CA SER A 50 27.72 -1.34 -4.37
C SER A 50 26.79 -2.43 -3.85
N PHE A 51 25.49 -2.28 -4.07
CA PHE A 51 24.49 -3.30 -3.80
C PHE A 51 24.19 -4.10 -5.06
N ASP A 52 24.03 -5.41 -4.93
CA ASP A 52 23.67 -6.28 -6.06
C ASP A 52 22.17 -6.18 -6.38
N CYS A 53 21.38 -5.88 -5.37
CA CYS A 53 19.93 -5.75 -5.46
C CYS A 53 19.46 -4.63 -4.51
N ILE A 54 18.52 -3.81 -4.99
CA ILE A 54 17.91 -2.72 -4.20
C ILE A 54 16.40 -2.83 -4.30
N VAL A 55 15.73 -2.80 -3.14
CA VAL A 55 14.26 -2.76 -3.03
C VAL A 55 13.85 -1.47 -2.32
N PHE A 56 12.95 -0.71 -2.90
CA PHE A 56 12.48 0.55 -2.31
C PHE A 56 11.03 0.87 -2.72
N PRO A 57 10.29 1.68 -1.92
CA PRO A 57 8.88 1.98 -2.16
C PRO A 57 8.67 3.05 -3.24
N ASN A 58 7.55 2.96 -3.96
CA ASN A 58 7.21 3.81 -5.11
C ASN A 58 6.55 5.16 -4.76
N TYR A 59 6.36 5.48 -3.49
CA TYR A 59 5.66 6.71 -3.10
C TYR A 59 6.52 8.00 -3.19
N CYS A 60 7.73 7.91 -3.73
CA CYS A 60 8.56 9.09 -3.97
C CYS A 60 8.11 9.79 -5.25
N ASN A 61 7.72 11.06 -5.16
CA ASN A 61 7.30 11.92 -6.30
C ASN A 61 8.37 12.07 -7.39
N SER A 62 9.59 11.61 -7.14
CA SER A 62 10.76 11.65 -8.05
C SER A 62 11.25 10.25 -8.43
N HIS A 63 10.35 9.29 -8.56
CA HIS A 63 10.68 7.87 -8.79
C HIS A 63 11.72 7.66 -9.90
N ASN A 64 11.54 8.26 -11.08
CA ASN A 64 12.46 8.13 -12.20
C ASN A 64 13.85 8.69 -11.89
N SER A 65 13.94 9.81 -11.17
CA SER A 65 15.24 10.39 -10.78
C SER A 65 15.95 9.53 -9.73
N VAL A 66 15.20 8.89 -8.83
CA VAL A 66 15.73 7.96 -7.85
C VAL A 66 16.28 6.70 -8.54
N VAL A 67 15.54 6.10 -9.47
CA VAL A 67 16.00 4.96 -10.28
C VAL A 67 17.27 5.34 -11.03
N CYS A 68 17.32 6.50 -11.69
CA CYS A 68 18.51 6.99 -12.36
C CYS A 68 19.70 7.16 -11.41
N SER A 69 19.49 7.77 -10.24
CA SER A 69 20.54 7.99 -9.24
C SER A 69 21.12 6.68 -8.70
N LEU A 70 20.24 5.71 -8.37
CA LEU A 70 20.65 4.39 -7.88
C LEU A 70 21.31 3.53 -8.97
N SER A 71 21.02 3.82 -10.24
CA SER A 71 21.60 3.13 -11.40
C SER A 71 22.92 3.75 -11.87
N CYS A 72 23.25 4.97 -11.42
CA CYS A 72 24.51 5.64 -11.75
C CYS A 72 25.69 4.88 -11.16
N GLY A 73 26.71 4.63 -11.99
CA GLY A 73 27.92 3.91 -11.58
C GLY A 73 27.90 2.41 -11.90
N TYR A 74 26.83 1.88 -12.45
CA TYR A 74 26.82 0.52 -12.98
C TYR A 74 27.38 0.49 -14.40
N ASN A 75 28.28 -0.47 -14.66
CA ASN A 75 28.88 -0.66 -15.98
C ASN A 75 27.92 -1.24 -17.03
N ARG A 76 26.74 -1.65 -16.62
CA ARG A 76 25.65 -2.19 -17.45
C ARG A 76 24.32 -1.60 -16.99
N PHE A 77 23.34 -1.58 -17.89
CA PHE A 77 21.97 -1.19 -17.54
C PHE A 77 21.41 -2.16 -16.49
N PRO A 78 20.96 -1.67 -15.33
CA PRO A 78 20.35 -2.52 -14.33
C PRO A 78 19.03 -3.09 -14.83
N LEU A 79 18.69 -4.29 -14.36
CA LEU A 79 17.38 -4.86 -14.57
C LEU A 79 16.44 -4.27 -13.52
N VAL A 80 15.27 -3.79 -13.96
CA VAL A 80 14.31 -3.13 -13.08
C VAL A 80 12.95 -3.81 -13.21
N GLU A 81 12.38 -4.19 -12.07
CA GLU A 81 10.98 -4.61 -11.99
C GLU A 81 10.18 -3.65 -11.11
N HIS A 82 8.94 -3.40 -11.52
CA HIS A 82 8.02 -2.51 -10.81
C HIS A 82 6.77 -3.28 -10.36
N ASP A 83 6.39 -3.04 -9.12
CA ASP A 83 5.07 -3.31 -8.58
C ASP A 83 4.47 -1.96 -8.16
N PRO A 84 3.14 -1.77 -8.10
CA PRO A 84 2.56 -0.49 -7.67
C PRO A 84 3.07 0.03 -6.31
N ARG A 85 3.58 -0.83 -5.46
CA ARG A 85 4.03 -0.51 -4.10
C ARG A 85 5.53 -0.28 -3.99
N TYR A 86 6.33 -1.05 -4.75
CA TYR A 86 7.79 -1.10 -4.61
C TYR A 86 8.48 -1.29 -5.97
N THR A 87 9.75 -0.92 -6.02
CA THR A 87 10.65 -1.16 -7.15
C THR A 87 11.82 -2.02 -6.72
N LEU A 88 12.16 -2.97 -7.58
CA LEU A 88 13.35 -3.79 -7.53
C LEU A 88 14.35 -3.32 -8.60
N ILE A 89 15.60 -3.06 -8.20
CA ILE A 89 16.73 -2.83 -9.10
C ILE A 89 17.73 -3.97 -8.90
N VAL A 90 18.16 -4.62 -9.97
CA VAL A 90 19.19 -5.67 -9.94
C VAL A 90 20.38 -5.25 -10.79
N ARG A 91 21.55 -5.24 -10.21
CA ARG A 91 22.80 -4.75 -10.80
C ARG A 91 23.29 -5.56 -11.98
N ASP A 92 23.24 -6.89 -11.89
CA ASP A 92 23.77 -7.81 -12.89
C ASP A 92 22.81 -8.99 -13.09
N ILE A 93 22.77 -9.47 -14.34
CA ILE A 93 21.97 -10.65 -14.72
C ILE A 93 22.31 -11.90 -13.91
N LEU A 94 23.54 -11.99 -13.40
CA LEU A 94 23.96 -13.09 -12.52
C LEU A 94 23.13 -13.21 -11.24
N TYR A 95 22.58 -12.09 -10.77
CA TYR A 95 21.75 -12.05 -9.57
C TYR A 95 20.26 -12.11 -9.86
N TRP A 96 19.88 -12.03 -11.15
CA TRP A 96 18.49 -11.89 -11.58
C TRP A 96 17.58 -13.00 -11.05
N GLU A 97 17.98 -14.26 -11.25
CA GLU A 97 17.16 -15.40 -10.83
C GLU A 97 16.92 -15.40 -9.31
N THR A 98 17.96 -15.11 -8.54
CA THR A 98 17.87 -15.05 -7.07
C THR A 98 17.01 -13.86 -6.63
N ALA A 99 17.25 -12.68 -7.21
CA ALA A 99 16.49 -11.46 -6.90
C ALA A 99 15.02 -11.60 -7.30
N ARG A 100 14.74 -12.18 -8.46
CA ARG A 100 13.37 -12.41 -8.95
C ARG A 100 12.62 -13.44 -8.10
N SER A 101 13.28 -14.50 -7.66
CA SER A 101 12.69 -15.48 -6.74
C SER A 101 12.32 -14.83 -5.41
N LEU A 102 13.23 -14.04 -4.82
CA LEU A 102 12.95 -13.26 -3.62
C LEU A 102 11.81 -12.26 -3.85
N TRP A 103 11.84 -11.53 -4.96
CA TRP A 103 10.82 -10.53 -5.33
C TRP A 103 9.44 -11.15 -5.45
N THR A 104 9.34 -12.30 -6.11
CA THR A 104 8.06 -13.00 -6.26
C THR A 104 7.48 -13.45 -4.93
N GLN A 105 8.31 -13.94 -4.02
CA GLN A 105 7.88 -14.31 -2.66
C GLN A 105 7.52 -13.07 -1.84
N TYR A 106 8.32 -12.00 -1.96
CA TYR A 106 8.10 -10.73 -1.29
C TYR A 106 6.75 -10.10 -1.68
N LEU A 107 6.43 -10.04 -2.99
CA LEU A 107 5.15 -9.49 -3.45
C LEU A 107 3.93 -10.27 -2.92
N LYS A 108 4.08 -11.57 -2.68
CA LYS A 108 3.04 -12.39 -2.05
C LYS A 108 2.94 -12.16 -0.53
N ALA A 109 4.06 -11.88 0.12
CA ALA A 109 4.12 -11.72 1.58
C ALA A 109 3.62 -10.34 2.03
N ILE A 110 3.82 -9.29 1.21
CA ILE A 110 3.33 -7.95 1.56
C ILE A 110 1.85 -7.81 1.18
N PRO A 111 1.02 -7.31 2.10
CA PRO A 111 -0.40 -7.10 1.80
C PRO A 111 -0.55 -6.14 0.61
N GLY A 112 -1.39 -6.49 -0.34
CA GLY A 112 -1.85 -5.60 -1.40
C GLY A 112 -2.51 -4.33 -0.83
N LYS A 113 -2.69 -3.30 -1.65
CA LYS A 113 -3.45 -2.11 -1.22
C LYS A 113 -4.87 -2.48 -0.80
N GLU A 114 -5.49 -3.38 -1.56
CA GLU A 114 -6.81 -3.95 -1.28
C GLU A 114 -6.86 -4.66 0.07
N GLU A 115 -5.87 -5.49 0.38
CA GLU A 115 -5.79 -6.18 1.68
C GLU A 115 -5.63 -5.19 2.86
N LYS A 116 -4.96 -4.05 2.65
CA LYS A 116 -4.85 -2.99 3.66
C LYS A 116 -6.18 -2.30 3.93
N VAL A 117 -6.89 -1.93 2.87
CA VAL A 117 -8.23 -1.32 2.96
C VAL A 117 -9.19 -2.27 3.67
N LYS A 118 -9.24 -3.51 3.23
CA LYS A 118 -10.05 -4.57 3.82
C LYS A 118 -9.78 -4.78 5.32
N ARG A 119 -8.50 -4.84 5.69
CA ARG A 119 -8.10 -4.96 7.10
C ARG A 119 -8.49 -3.74 7.92
N ALA A 120 -8.30 -2.53 7.38
CA ALA A 120 -8.67 -1.29 8.04
C ALA A 120 -10.18 -1.22 8.29
N ILE A 121 -11.00 -1.54 7.29
CA ILE A 121 -12.47 -1.57 7.40
C ILE A 121 -12.89 -2.60 8.44
N ARG A 122 -12.38 -3.84 8.36
CA ARG A 122 -12.69 -4.89 9.35
C ARG A 122 -12.30 -4.48 10.77
N GLY A 123 -11.14 -3.81 10.94
CA GLY A 123 -10.73 -3.28 12.23
C GLY A 123 -11.73 -2.27 12.79
N ILE A 124 -12.10 -1.27 11.96
CA ILE A 124 -13.10 -0.27 12.34
C ILE A 124 -14.45 -0.95 12.70
N LEU A 125 -14.93 -1.86 11.86
CA LEU A 125 -16.20 -2.54 12.13
C LEU A 125 -16.16 -3.34 13.44
N ALA A 126 -15.05 -4.01 13.73
CA ALA A 126 -14.86 -4.74 14.97
C ALA A 126 -14.81 -3.80 16.20
N ASP A 127 -14.11 -2.66 16.11
CA ASP A 127 -13.99 -1.68 17.20
C ASP A 127 -15.34 -1.06 17.59
N TYR A 128 -16.28 -0.98 16.63
CA TYR A 128 -17.62 -0.44 16.85
C TYR A 128 -18.71 -1.49 16.94
N GLU A 129 -18.36 -2.79 16.95
CA GLU A 129 -19.31 -3.92 16.95
C GLU A 129 -20.35 -3.81 15.82
N LYS A 130 -19.87 -3.46 14.59
CA LYS A 130 -20.67 -3.22 13.39
C LYS A 130 -20.33 -4.22 12.28
N GLU A 131 -21.23 -4.34 11.31
CA GLU A 131 -21.05 -5.11 10.09
C GLU A 131 -20.98 -4.19 8.86
N GLU A 132 -20.60 -4.73 7.70
CA GLU A 132 -20.49 -3.97 6.44
C GLU A 132 -21.81 -3.27 6.06
N ARG A 133 -22.94 -3.92 6.34
CA ARG A 133 -24.27 -3.34 6.13
C ARG A 133 -24.56 -2.09 6.97
N ASP A 134 -23.86 -1.89 8.06
CA ASP A 134 -23.98 -0.73 8.94
C ASP A 134 -23.17 0.47 8.44
N ILE A 135 -22.37 0.30 7.37
CA ILE A 135 -21.69 1.42 6.71
C ILE A 135 -22.72 2.16 5.84
N ILE A 136 -22.99 3.40 6.18
CA ILE A 136 -23.92 4.26 5.44
C ILE A 136 -23.24 4.81 4.18
N TYR A 137 -22.05 5.40 4.36
CA TYR A 137 -21.22 5.89 3.26
C TYR A 137 -19.76 6.07 3.72
N LEU A 138 -18.89 6.19 2.73
CA LEU A 138 -17.47 6.55 2.90
C LEU A 138 -17.23 7.95 2.31
N GLU A 139 -16.46 8.77 3.00
CA GLU A 139 -16.12 10.13 2.60
C GLU A 139 -14.60 10.31 2.47
N SER A 140 -14.14 10.83 1.33
CA SER A 140 -12.73 11.23 1.17
C SER A 140 -12.49 12.61 1.75
N LYS A 141 -11.63 12.71 2.75
CA LYS A 141 -11.28 13.98 3.41
C LYS A 141 -9.84 13.94 3.91
N ASN A 142 -9.05 14.96 3.57
CA ASN A 142 -7.67 15.13 4.06
C ASN A 142 -6.79 13.87 3.88
N HIS A 143 -6.81 13.26 2.70
CA HIS A 143 -6.07 12.02 2.38
C HIS A 143 -6.49 10.77 3.18
N CYS A 144 -7.59 10.83 3.90
CA CYS A 144 -8.19 9.70 4.61
C CYS A 144 -9.58 9.40 4.04
N VAL A 145 -10.02 8.16 4.25
CA VAL A 145 -11.39 7.73 4.06
C VAL A 145 -12.05 7.66 5.44
N LEU A 146 -13.06 8.51 5.64
CA LEU A 146 -13.91 8.50 6.81
C LEU A 146 -15.02 7.46 6.60
N VAL A 147 -15.31 6.67 7.64
CA VAL A 147 -16.36 5.64 7.62
C VAL A 147 -17.53 6.13 8.44
N HIS A 148 -18.67 6.34 7.78
CA HIS A 148 -19.90 6.77 8.43
C HIS A 148 -20.79 5.55 8.72
N LEU A 149 -20.93 5.23 10.01
CA LEU A 149 -21.63 4.05 10.50
C LEU A 149 -23.01 4.43 11.07
N ASP A 150 -23.98 3.57 10.84
CA ASP A 150 -25.32 3.71 11.41
C ASP A 150 -25.28 3.67 12.95
N GLY A 151 -26.03 4.58 13.58
CA GLY A 151 -26.10 4.71 15.04
C GLY A 151 -24.83 5.28 15.70
N ILE A 152 -23.76 5.56 14.96
CA ILE A 152 -22.55 6.18 15.49
C ILE A 152 -22.60 7.69 15.22
N ARG A 153 -22.66 8.49 16.28
CA ARG A 153 -22.56 9.95 16.18
C ARG A 153 -21.14 10.34 15.82
N GLN A 154 -20.99 11.20 14.83
CA GLN A 154 -19.72 11.85 14.56
C GLN A 154 -19.35 12.72 15.75
N THR A 155 -18.18 12.47 16.34
CA THR A 155 -17.64 13.34 17.38
C THR A 155 -16.69 14.36 16.77
N PRO A 156 -16.48 15.53 17.38
CA PRO A 156 -15.47 16.50 16.94
C PRO A 156 -14.05 15.93 16.91
N GLU A 157 -13.81 14.85 17.67
CA GLU A 157 -12.52 14.16 17.79
C GLU A 157 -12.25 13.15 16.69
N GLY A 158 -13.21 12.89 15.81
CA GLY A 158 -13.04 12.14 14.57
C GLY A 158 -14.05 11.03 14.36
N SER A 159 -14.51 10.93 13.12
CA SER A 159 -15.16 9.72 12.63
C SER A 159 -14.11 8.62 12.43
N PRO A 160 -14.48 7.33 12.55
CA PRO A 160 -13.58 6.23 12.21
C PRO A 160 -13.03 6.46 10.81
N SER A 161 -11.72 6.35 10.65
CA SER A 161 -11.07 6.65 9.38
C SER A 161 -9.84 5.78 9.15
N PHE A 162 -9.45 5.65 7.89
CA PHE A 162 -8.22 4.97 7.51
C PHE A 162 -7.53 5.70 6.36
N TYR A 163 -6.23 5.49 6.23
CA TYR A 163 -5.43 6.13 5.20
C TYR A 163 -5.50 5.33 3.89
N ALA A 164 -6.30 5.83 2.95
CA ALA A 164 -6.44 5.31 1.60
C ALA A 164 -7.09 6.38 0.70
N THR A 165 -7.12 6.11 -0.60
CA THR A 165 -7.98 6.85 -1.54
C THR A 165 -9.37 6.22 -1.58
N LEU A 166 -10.36 7.01 -1.99
CA LEU A 166 -11.72 6.48 -2.15
C LEU A 166 -11.83 5.49 -3.32
N ASP A 167 -10.93 5.59 -4.32
CA ASP A 167 -10.85 4.64 -5.43
C ASP A 167 -10.35 3.26 -4.94
N GLU A 168 -9.41 3.22 -4.00
CA GLU A 168 -8.98 1.97 -3.35
C GLU A 168 -10.09 1.35 -2.51
N ALA A 169 -10.90 2.18 -1.82
CA ALA A 169 -12.06 1.71 -1.08
C ALA A 169 -13.17 1.21 -2.01
N GLU A 170 -13.47 1.92 -3.10
CA GLU A 170 -14.46 1.51 -4.10
C GLU A 170 -14.14 0.14 -4.71
N HIS A 171 -12.85 -0.12 -4.97
CA HIS A 171 -12.43 -1.42 -5.49
C HIS A 171 -12.71 -2.56 -4.51
N GLU A 172 -12.55 -2.33 -3.20
CA GLU A 172 -12.87 -3.32 -2.17
C GLU A 172 -14.37 -3.64 -2.12
N PHE A 173 -15.21 -2.65 -2.36
CA PHE A 173 -16.67 -2.80 -2.37
C PHE A 173 -17.26 -3.07 -3.76
N ALA A 174 -16.45 -3.38 -4.77
CA ALA A 174 -16.91 -3.58 -6.16
C ALA A 174 -17.94 -4.70 -6.33
N SER A 175 -18.01 -5.67 -5.42
CA SER A 175 -18.98 -6.76 -5.40
C SER A 175 -20.19 -6.52 -4.49
N SER A 176 -20.28 -5.35 -3.85
CA SER A 176 -21.33 -4.98 -2.88
C SER A 176 -22.25 -3.89 -3.41
N ALA A 177 -23.25 -3.48 -2.62
CA ALA A 177 -24.23 -2.47 -2.99
C ALA A 177 -23.69 -1.02 -3.01
N PHE A 178 -22.39 -0.82 -2.88
CA PHE A 178 -21.79 0.53 -2.82
C PHE A 178 -21.74 1.21 -4.18
N LEU A 179 -22.14 2.49 -4.21
CA LEU A 179 -22.24 3.31 -5.41
C LEU A 179 -21.40 4.58 -5.27
N ARG A 180 -20.53 4.83 -6.24
CA ARG A 180 -19.77 6.09 -6.32
C ARG A 180 -20.67 7.19 -6.89
N ILE A 181 -21.07 8.15 -6.06
CA ILE A 181 -21.93 9.25 -6.49
C ILE A 181 -21.17 10.57 -6.70
N HIS A 182 -19.99 10.69 -6.11
CA HIS A 182 -19.14 11.87 -6.22
C HIS A 182 -17.66 11.49 -6.02
N LYS A 183 -16.74 12.34 -6.45
CA LYS A 183 -15.30 12.14 -6.20
C LYS A 183 -14.96 11.95 -4.71
N SER A 184 -15.79 12.44 -3.81
CA SER A 184 -15.58 12.37 -2.36
C SER A 184 -16.56 11.45 -1.64
N TYR A 185 -17.53 10.82 -2.31
CA TYR A 185 -18.54 10.00 -1.65
C TYR A 185 -18.78 8.67 -2.35
N LEU A 186 -18.70 7.60 -1.58
CA LEU A 186 -19.08 6.24 -1.95
C LEU A 186 -20.16 5.78 -0.97
N ILE A 187 -21.39 5.54 -1.44
CA ILE A 187 -22.58 5.32 -0.62
C ILE A 187 -23.01 3.87 -0.70
N ASN A 188 -23.40 3.29 0.43
CA ASN A 188 -24.09 2.02 0.45
C ASN A 188 -25.55 2.21 -0.06
N GLY A 189 -25.87 1.53 -1.15
CA GLY A 189 -27.18 1.61 -1.79
C GLY A 189 -28.34 1.21 -0.91
N ASP A 190 -28.10 0.32 0.07
CA ASP A 190 -29.13 -0.14 1.02
C ASP A 190 -29.64 0.99 1.94
N HIS A 191 -28.85 2.07 2.11
CA HIS A 191 -29.23 3.25 2.89
C HIS A 191 -29.82 4.38 2.05
N ILE A 192 -30.00 4.21 0.74
CA ILE A 192 -30.57 5.25 -0.12
C ILE A 192 -32.09 5.19 -0.09
N LEU A 193 -32.74 6.24 0.42
CA LEU A 193 -34.20 6.39 0.32
C LEU A 193 -34.66 6.98 -1.01
N GLN A 194 -33.93 8.00 -1.49
CA GLN A 194 -34.31 8.70 -2.70
C GLN A 194 -33.10 9.34 -3.40
N MET A 195 -33.12 9.30 -4.72
CA MET A 195 -32.19 10.03 -5.57
C MET A 195 -32.95 10.99 -6.48
N SER A 196 -32.59 12.26 -6.46
CA SER A 196 -33.20 13.26 -7.35
C SER A 196 -32.29 14.48 -7.51
N ASN A 197 -32.24 15.03 -8.73
CA ASN A 197 -31.61 16.33 -9.02
C ASN A 197 -30.25 16.55 -8.35
N TYR A 198 -29.30 15.59 -8.51
CA TYR A 198 -27.97 15.65 -7.93
C TYR A 198 -27.91 15.58 -6.39
N LYS A 199 -28.97 15.08 -5.76
CA LYS A 199 -29.07 14.87 -4.33
C LYS A 199 -29.45 13.44 -4.02
N VAL A 200 -28.85 12.90 -2.97
CA VAL A 200 -29.16 11.58 -2.42
C VAL A 200 -29.65 11.74 -1.00
N LEU A 201 -30.90 11.34 -0.74
CA LEU A 201 -31.46 11.29 0.61
C LEU A 201 -31.21 9.90 1.19
N LEU A 202 -30.61 9.86 2.36
CA LEU A 202 -30.33 8.63 3.11
C LEU A 202 -31.42 8.36 4.16
N ASP A 203 -31.53 7.11 4.59
CA ASP A 203 -32.45 6.65 5.64
C ASP A 203 -32.20 7.33 7.00
N THR A 204 -31.01 7.82 7.23
CA THR A 204 -30.66 8.66 8.40
C THR A 204 -31.24 10.07 8.34
N GLY A 205 -31.90 10.45 7.23
CA GLY A 205 -32.40 11.80 6.97
C GLY A 205 -31.33 12.77 6.45
N MET A 206 -30.09 12.32 6.27
CA MET A 206 -29.01 13.13 5.68
C MET A 206 -29.21 13.24 4.16
N THR A 207 -28.87 14.39 3.61
CA THR A 207 -28.83 14.63 2.15
C THR A 207 -27.39 14.93 1.73
N LEU A 208 -26.89 14.18 0.76
CA LEU A 208 -25.58 14.33 0.12
C LEU A 208 -25.72 14.90 -1.29
#